data_02c6bb054e1e03223c7dc089404b6e8c
#
_entry.id   02c6bb054e1e03223c7dc089404b6e8c
#
_cell.length_a   1.000
_cell.length_b   1.000
_cell.length_c   1.000
_cell.angle_alpha   90.00
_cell.angle_beta   90.00
_cell.angle_gamma   90.00
#
_symmetry.space_group_name_H-M   'P 1'
#
loop_
_entity.id
_entity.type
_entity.pdbx_description
1 polymer ?
#
loop_
_entity_poly.entity_id
_entity_poly.type
_entity_poly.pdbx_seq_one_letter_code
_entity_poly.pdbx_strand_id
1 'polypeptide(L)'
;MKSGVAYITVQQFCTFHGCETLIIEEFMDHGIIEVQRQRDVVLIPEAQVPRIERALRLRNELGVNAAGIDIILRLLEHIEGRRWREVEDFEDFE
;
A
#
# COMPACT_ATOMS: atom_id res chain seq x y z
N MET A 1 -9.34 -1.76 -25.15
CA MET A 1 -9.13 -1.93 -24.46
C MET A 1 -8.82 -1.36 -23.53
N LYS A 2 -8.84 -1.35 -23.08
CA LYS A 2 -8.68 -0.86 -22.22
C LYS A 2 -7.74 -0.83 -21.42
N SER A 3 -7.44 -0.11 -20.95
CA SER A 3 -6.26 -0.09 -20.22
C SER A 3 -6.45 -1.03 -19.08
N GLY A 4 -5.53 -1.72 -18.67
CA GLY A 4 -5.72 -2.79 -17.73
C GLY A 4 -5.76 -2.40 -16.27
N VAL A 5 -6.32 -1.24 -15.95
CA VAL A 5 -6.39 -0.86 -14.53
C VAL A 5 -7.62 -1.50 -13.89
N ALA A 6 -7.40 -2.29 -12.88
CA ALA A 6 -8.47 -2.94 -12.15
C ALA A 6 -8.60 -2.33 -10.77
N TYR A 7 -9.82 -2.32 -10.27
CA TYR A 7 -10.14 -1.74 -8.98
C TYR A 7 -10.97 -2.71 -8.16
N ILE A 8 -10.86 -2.57 -6.84
CA ILE A 8 -11.68 -3.31 -5.90
C ILE A 8 -12.24 -2.30 -4.90
N THR A 9 -13.47 -2.48 -4.48
CA THR A 9 -14.02 -1.56 -3.49
C THR A 9 -13.41 -1.84 -2.13
N VAL A 10 -13.46 -0.82 -1.26
CA VAL A 10 -12.97 -1.00 0.11
C VAL A 10 -13.74 -2.13 0.78
N GLN A 11 -15.05 -2.19 0.55
CA GLN A 11 -15.86 -3.22 1.16
C GLN A 11 -15.46 -4.62 0.70
N GLN A 12 -15.22 -4.78 -0.60
CA GLN A 12 -14.78 -6.06 -1.14
C GLN A 12 -13.44 -6.46 -0.56
N PHE A 13 -12.52 -5.51 -0.49
CA PHE A 13 -11.21 -5.79 0.07
C PHE A 13 -11.34 -6.25 1.52
N CYS A 14 -12.13 -5.55 2.31
CA CYS A 14 -12.28 -5.88 3.73
C CYS A 14 -12.93 -7.23 3.94
N THR A 15 -13.92 -7.55 3.12
CA THR A 15 -14.57 -8.85 3.18
C THR A 15 -13.58 -9.97 2.86
N PHE A 16 -12.80 -9.76 1.80
CA PHE A 16 -11.86 -10.78 1.35
C PHE A 16 -10.74 -10.99 2.35
N HIS A 17 -10.23 -9.91 2.92
CA HIS A 17 -9.06 -9.99 3.82
C HIS A 17 -9.44 -10.09 5.29
N GLY A 18 -10.74 -10.00 5.60
CA GLY A 18 -11.17 -10.11 6.99
C GLY A 18 -10.74 -8.95 7.85
N CYS A 19 -10.70 -7.75 7.30
CA CYS A 19 -10.33 -6.58 8.08
C CYS A 19 -11.49 -5.59 8.14
N GLU A 20 -11.38 -4.65 9.05
CA GLU A 20 -12.44 -3.66 9.26
C GLU A 20 -12.23 -2.47 8.34
N THR A 21 -13.34 -1.91 7.84
CA THR A 21 -13.25 -0.74 6.98
C THR A 21 -12.60 0.43 7.69
N LEU A 22 -12.79 0.53 8.99
CA LEU A 22 -12.22 1.61 9.77
C LEU A 22 -10.70 1.64 9.67
N ILE A 23 -10.08 0.48 9.62
CA ILE A 23 -8.64 0.38 9.50
C ILE A 23 -8.18 0.88 8.13
N ILE A 24 -8.90 0.51 7.09
CA ILE A 24 -8.58 0.98 5.75
C ILE A 24 -8.77 2.48 5.65
N GLU A 25 -9.82 3.01 6.27
CA GLU A 25 -10.05 4.45 6.29
C GLU A 25 -8.91 5.17 7.01
N GLU A 26 -8.40 4.59 8.07
CA GLU A 26 -7.26 5.15 8.78
C GLU A 26 -6.04 5.19 7.88
N PHE A 27 -5.82 4.12 7.13
CA PHE A 27 -4.71 4.09 6.17
C PHE A 27 -4.86 5.17 5.11
N MET A 28 -6.09 5.38 4.65
CA MET A 28 -6.38 6.43 3.68
C MET A 28 -6.07 7.80 4.27
N ASP A 29 -6.49 8.02 5.49
CA ASP A 29 -6.29 9.31 6.15
C ASP A 29 -4.82 9.65 6.33
N HIS A 30 -3.99 8.64 6.50
CA HIS A 30 -2.55 8.83 6.66
C HIS A 30 -1.79 8.76 5.34
N GLY A 31 -2.51 8.67 4.22
CA GLY A 31 -1.85 8.64 2.93
C GLY A 31 -1.07 7.37 2.64
N ILE A 32 -1.38 6.30 3.37
CA ILE A 32 -0.69 5.03 3.18
C ILE A 32 -1.09 4.40 1.86
N ILE A 33 -2.34 4.59 1.46
CA ILE A 33 -2.85 4.02 0.21
C ILE A 33 -3.50 5.11 -0.60
N GLU A 34 -3.46 4.94 -1.91
CA GLU A 34 -4.11 5.83 -2.85
C GLU A 34 -5.40 5.17 -3.33
N VAL A 35 -6.45 5.94 -3.38
CA VAL A 35 -7.76 5.43 -3.77
C VAL A 35 -8.39 6.34 -4.80
N GLN A 36 -9.38 5.81 -5.49
CA GLN A 36 -10.21 6.56 -6.41
C GLN A 36 -11.60 6.66 -5.82
N ARG A 37 -12.21 7.84 -5.97
CA ARG A 37 -13.59 8.01 -5.49
C ARG A 37 -14.49 8.22 -6.68
N GLN A 38 -15.55 7.41 -6.74
CA GLN A 38 -16.58 7.57 -7.76
C GLN A 38 -17.89 7.65 -7.02
N ARG A 39 -18.48 8.85 -7.01
CA ARG A 39 -19.69 9.12 -6.26
C ARG A 39 -19.44 8.75 -4.81
N ASP A 40 -20.19 7.81 -4.28
CA ASP A 40 -20.05 7.43 -2.87
C ASP A 40 -19.20 6.18 -2.67
N VAL A 41 -18.58 5.68 -3.75
CA VAL A 41 -17.83 4.45 -3.68
C VAL A 41 -16.35 4.74 -3.72
N VAL A 42 -15.62 4.12 -2.81
CA VAL A 42 -14.16 4.24 -2.76
C VAL A 42 -13.56 3.00 -3.40
N LEU A 43 -12.73 3.22 -4.41
CA LEU A 43 -12.13 2.14 -5.18
C LEU A 43 -10.63 2.11 -4.92
N ILE A 44 -10.13 0.91 -4.68
CA ILE A 44 -8.70 0.68 -4.45
C ILE A 44 -8.11 0.14 -5.75
N PRO A 45 -7.11 0.82 -6.33
CA PRO A 45 -6.43 0.24 -7.48
C PRO A 45 -5.76 -1.07 -7.07
N GLU A 46 -5.86 -2.05 -7.92
CA GLU A 46 -5.34 -3.37 -7.61
C GLU A 46 -3.85 -3.32 -7.30
N ALA A 47 -3.14 -2.39 -7.91
CA ALA A 47 -1.71 -2.24 -7.67
C ALA A 47 -1.40 -1.85 -6.23
N GLN A 48 -2.37 -1.32 -5.50
CA GLN A 48 -2.18 -0.93 -4.10
C GLN A 48 -2.32 -2.09 -3.13
N VAL A 49 -2.87 -3.21 -3.59
CA VAL A 49 -3.19 -4.32 -2.69
C VAL A 49 -1.96 -4.83 -1.94
N PRO A 50 -0.81 -5.07 -2.60
CA PRO A 50 0.36 -5.54 -1.84
C PRO A 50 0.80 -4.57 -0.76
N ARG A 51 0.66 -3.27 -1.01
CA ARG A 51 1.02 -2.26 -0.02
C ARG A 51 0.09 -2.32 1.17
N ILE A 52 -1.21 -2.51 0.91
CA ILE A 52 -2.17 -2.63 2.00
C ILE A 52 -1.91 -3.89 2.81
N GLU A 53 -1.60 -4.98 2.14
CA GLU A 53 -1.31 -6.22 2.83
C GLU A 53 -0.10 -6.08 3.75
N ARG A 54 0.92 -5.39 3.28
CA ARG A 54 2.10 -5.13 4.11
C ARG A 54 1.73 -4.25 5.32
N ALA A 55 0.92 -3.23 5.08
CA ALA A 55 0.46 -2.36 6.15
C ALA A 55 -0.33 -3.14 7.20
N LEU A 56 -1.20 -4.04 6.76
CA LEU A 56 -1.98 -4.86 7.69
C LEU A 56 -1.09 -5.76 8.52
N ARG A 57 -0.05 -6.33 7.92
CA ARG A 57 0.89 -7.16 8.66
C ARG A 57 1.61 -6.35 9.72
N LEU A 58 2.06 -5.16 9.37
CA LEU A 58 2.74 -4.31 10.34
C LEU A 58 1.84 -3.97 11.51
N ARG A 59 0.57 -3.70 11.22
CA ARG A 59 -0.38 -3.38 12.26
C ARG A 59 -0.72 -4.59 13.11
N ASN A 60 -1.03 -5.71 12.47
CA ASN A 60 -1.58 -6.86 13.18
C ASN A 60 -0.51 -7.69 13.87
N GLU A 61 0.65 -7.79 13.27
CA GLU A 61 1.71 -8.63 13.81
C GLU A 61 2.69 -7.87 14.68
N LEU A 62 2.90 -6.60 14.39
CA LEU A 62 3.88 -5.81 15.12
C LEU A 62 3.27 -4.68 15.93
N GLY A 63 1.96 -4.47 15.81
CA GLY A 63 1.28 -3.45 16.59
C GLY A 63 1.65 -2.03 16.23
N VAL A 64 2.10 -1.82 14.99
CA VAL A 64 2.50 -0.48 14.55
C VAL A 64 1.25 0.33 14.22
N ASN A 65 1.21 1.57 14.69
CA ASN A 65 0.06 2.43 14.36
C ASN A 65 0.22 3.01 12.95
N ALA A 66 -0.84 3.67 12.47
CA ALA A 66 -0.88 4.13 11.09
C ALA A 66 0.25 5.11 10.78
N ALA A 67 0.55 6.01 11.71
CA ALA A 67 1.64 6.97 11.49
C ALA A 67 2.97 6.25 11.32
N GLY A 68 3.21 5.23 12.15
CA GLY A 68 4.43 4.44 12.04
C GLY A 68 4.48 3.62 10.77
N ILE A 69 3.34 3.07 10.37
CA ILE A 69 3.26 2.30 9.12
C ILE A 69 3.63 3.18 7.94
N ASP A 70 3.11 4.39 7.91
CA ASP A 70 3.42 5.33 6.82
C ASP A 70 4.92 5.54 6.71
N ILE A 71 5.57 5.77 7.84
CA ILE A 71 7.01 6.01 7.85
C ILE A 71 7.76 4.77 7.39
N ILE A 72 7.37 3.61 7.91
CA ILE A 72 8.04 2.36 7.56
C ILE A 72 7.92 2.07 6.07
N LEU A 73 6.73 2.24 5.51
CA LEU A 73 6.54 1.94 4.10
C LEU A 73 7.35 2.88 3.21
N ARG A 74 7.44 4.15 3.59
CA ARG A 74 8.27 5.09 2.85
C ARG A 74 9.74 4.70 2.91
N LEU A 75 10.20 4.31 4.09
CA LEU A 75 11.58 3.90 4.23
C LEU A 75 11.88 2.65 3.44
N LEU A 76 10.97 1.68 3.46
CA LEU A 76 11.17 0.45 2.70
C LEU A 76 11.21 0.72 1.21
N GLU A 77 10.32 1.56 0.73
CA GLU A 77 10.31 1.91 -0.69
C GLU A 77 11.59 2.62 -1.08
N HIS A 78 12.06 3.47 -0.20
CA HIS A 78 13.30 4.18 -0.48
C HIS A 78 14.48 3.22 -0.53
N ILE A 79 14.55 2.31 0.40
CA ILE A 79 15.62 1.32 0.45
C ILE A 79 15.56 0.41 -0.77
N GLU A 80 14.37 -0.06 -1.13
CA GLU A 80 14.22 -0.93 -2.29
C GLU A 80 14.62 -0.23 -3.56
N GLY A 81 14.26 1.05 -3.68
CA GLY A 81 14.68 1.84 -4.83
C GLY A 81 16.19 2.03 -4.87
N ARG A 82 16.79 2.25 -3.72
CA ARG A 82 18.25 2.39 -3.67
C ARG A 82 18.96 1.10 -4.00
N ARG A 83 18.38 -0.02 -3.60
CA ARG A 83 18.97 -1.31 -3.92
C ARG A 83 19.11 -1.50 -5.41
N TRP A 84 18.06 -1.18 -6.15
CA TRP A 84 18.13 -1.30 -7.60
C TRP A 84 19.20 -0.40 -8.17
N ARG A 85 19.29 0.81 -7.64
CA ARG A 85 20.29 1.75 -8.09
C ARG A 85 21.69 1.27 -7.73
N GLU A 86 21.84 0.73 -6.55
CA GLU A 86 23.14 0.26 -6.11
C GLU A 86 23.64 -0.90 -6.95
N VAL A 87 22.74 -1.76 -7.40
CA VAL A 87 23.12 -2.85 -8.27
C VAL A 87 23.69 -2.31 -9.58
N GLU A 88 23.03 -1.31 -10.15
CA GLU A 88 23.53 -0.70 -11.38
C GLU A 88 24.85 0.00 -11.16
N ASP A 89 24.93 0.76 -10.08
CA ASP A 89 26.15 1.50 -9.76
C ASP A 89 27.29 0.55 -9.48
N PHE A 90 26.98 -0.57 -8.89
CA PHE A 90 27.99 -1.56 -8.56
C PHE A 90 28.67 -2.08 -9.81
N GLU A 91 27.92 -2.27 -10.87
CA GLU A 91 28.49 -2.70 -12.13
C GLU A 91 29.42 -1.65 -12.70
N ASP A 92 29.00 -0.40 -12.58
CA ASP A 92 29.85 0.71 -13.03
C ASP A 92 31.08 0.84 -12.18
N PHE A 93 30.95 0.47 -10.93
CA PHE A 93 32.00 0.58 -9.96
C PHE A 93 33.18 -0.31 -10.31
N GLU A 94 32.87 -1.41 -10.90
CA GLU A 94 33.91 -2.34 -11.30
C GLU A 94 34.52 -1.94 -12.62
#